data_d0ca6f209513472d1b989279d021f0d7
#
_entry.id   d0ca6f209513472d1b989279d021f0d7
#
_cell.length_a   1.000
_cell.length_b   1.000
_cell.length_c   1.000
_cell.angle_alpha   90.00
_cell.angle_beta   90.00
_cell.angle_gamma   90.00
#
_symmetry.space_group_name_H-M   'P 1'
#
loop_
_entity.id
_entity.type
_entity.pdbx_description
1 polymer ?
#
loop_
_entity_poly.entity_id
_entity_poly.type
_entity_poly.pdbx_seq_one_letter_code
_entity_poly.pdbx_strand_id
1 'polypeptide(L)'
;MKISIVAAFVLSAACVANADEKTKAVSPMPIQRTMNALEKSTASHPSRVRMLFYGQSIVEQGWHTNIVRQLKERYPTAVLEVENRAIGGFTSPDLIRTAESDLYSFYPDILFFHVYGPTDKYEEIIRKVRATTTAEIVLWTSHLEKKECETRESIEAILANPDERSKAIEDIAARHGCLFIDLRKKWCRMMLDTGVGYDKLLKDGIHLNAEGPAFCHYSNFIAEELVRVPAANGLAEFSGTITEIPVTDGRVRSGPGGSLVLEFDGNRVVAVSDGTGCGVSDVLLDSKPPQEYPEMYFTTRPSKIVSWMPMIKHVETVHGVCPVAEDWTLTYIEGTKPFGDPVRYKVEGSVTGFDGEGWNTNDFKSVSGRVVINKSDFHTWQYRYFIKECNGDKSLDSAPGQTITWSTRPLFANPFSGGKKDERTTIVQNCSNGRHILSITPADGGRIGIKSFIVYTPARRQ
;
A
#
# COMPACT_ATOMS: atom_id res chain seq x y z
N MET A 1 -89.23 -12.88 29.67
CA MET A 1 -88.09 -13.25 28.81
C MET A 1 -87.56 -11.99 28.13
N LYS A 2 -86.48 -11.43 28.63
CA LYS A 2 -85.93 -10.14 28.16
C LYS A 2 -84.73 -10.49 27.26
N ILE A 3 -84.80 -10.02 26.02
CA ILE A 3 -83.71 -10.10 25.04
C ILE A 3 -82.98 -8.73 25.06
N SER A 4 -81.75 -8.71 25.47
CA SER A 4 -80.90 -7.52 25.40
C SER A 4 -80.09 -7.57 24.11
N ILE A 5 -80.24 -6.51 23.28
CA ILE A 5 -79.44 -6.25 22.07
C ILE A 5 -78.22 -5.46 22.50
N VAL A 6 -77.05 -5.99 22.27
CA VAL A 6 -75.76 -5.25 22.44
C VAL A 6 -75.36 -4.71 21.08
N ALA A 7 -75.37 -3.38 20.95
CA ALA A 7 -74.86 -2.70 19.78
C ALA A 7 -73.32 -2.57 19.85
N ALA A 8 -72.62 -3.13 18.85
CA ALA A 8 -71.17 -3.00 18.70
C ALA A 8 -70.88 -1.69 17.94
N PHE A 9 -70.20 -0.77 18.58
CA PHE A 9 -69.61 0.42 17.94
C PHE A 9 -68.25 0.02 17.32
N VAL A 10 -68.14 0.07 16.01
CA VAL A 10 -66.87 -0.03 15.28
C VAL A 10 -66.26 1.36 15.22
N LEU A 11 -65.22 1.64 16.00
CA LEU A 11 -64.37 2.79 15.81
C LEU A 11 -63.37 2.50 14.69
N SER A 12 -63.50 3.17 13.57
CA SER A 12 -62.53 3.25 12.51
C SER A 12 -61.41 4.22 12.95
N ALA A 13 -60.27 3.66 13.41
CA ALA A 13 -59.06 4.41 13.61
C ALA A 13 -58.34 4.55 12.28
N ALA A 14 -58.41 5.75 11.66
CA ALA A 14 -57.55 6.10 10.55
C ALA A 14 -56.13 6.26 11.08
N CYS A 15 -55.26 5.31 10.77
CA CYS A 15 -53.83 5.46 10.93
C CYS A 15 -53.33 6.47 9.91
N VAL A 16 -53.05 7.67 10.38
CA VAL A 16 -52.18 8.63 9.68
C VAL A 16 -50.77 8.06 9.77
N ALA A 17 -50.31 7.49 8.67
CA ALA A 17 -48.91 7.10 8.53
C ALA A 17 -48.07 8.38 8.49
N ASN A 18 -47.42 8.70 9.60
CA ASN A 18 -46.36 9.70 9.63
C ASN A 18 -45.17 9.13 8.84
N ALA A 19 -45.02 9.65 7.63
CA ALA A 19 -43.82 9.46 6.84
C ALA A 19 -42.71 10.37 7.39
N ASP A 20 -42.05 9.92 8.46
CA ASP A 20 -40.73 10.38 8.89
C ASP A 20 -39.79 9.17 8.91
N GLU A 21 -39.54 8.61 7.74
CA GLU A 21 -38.26 7.90 7.51
C GLU A 21 -37.16 8.96 7.45
N LYS A 22 -36.70 9.39 8.61
CA LYS A 22 -35.38 10.00 8.75
C LYS A 22 -34.42 9.00 8.15
N THR A 23 -33.92 9.29 6.97
CA THR A 23 -32.75 8.62 6.39
C THR A 23 -31.70 8.54 7.49
N LYS A 24 -31.54 7.36 8.11
CA LYS A 24 -30.48 7.11 9.07
C LYS A 24 -29.17 7.45 8.37
N ALA A 25 -28.51 8.50 8.84
CA ALA A 25 -27.22 8.90 8.32
C ALA A 25 -26.31 7.67 8.34
N VAL A 26 -25.79 7.33 7.18
CA VAL A 26 -24.90 6.18 7.01
C VAL A 26 -23.65 6.43 7.82
N SER A 27 -23.38 5.60 8.84
CA SER A 27 -22.19 5.76 9.68
C SER A 27 -20.92 5.50 8.88
N PRO A 28 -19.95 6.41 8.89
CA PRO A 28 -18.67 6.18 8.27
C PRO A 28 -17.88 5.10 9.05
N MET A 29 -17.25 4.17 8.34
CA MET A 29 -16.45 3.09 8.92
C MET A 29 -15.19 2.83 8.10
N PRO A 30 -14.07 2.37 8.72
CA PRO A 30 -12.85 1.99 7.99
C PRO A 30 -13.13 0.91 6.95
N ILE A 31 -12.30 0.88 5.90
CA ILE A 31 -12.27 -0.11 4.81
C ILE A 31 -13.56 -0.32 3.99
N GLN A 32 -14.62 0.44 4.26
CA GLN A 32 -15.91 0.18 3.61
C GLN A 32 -15.93 0.54 2.13
N ARG A 33 -15.06 1.41 1.65
CA ARG A 33 -14.91 1.67 0.21
C ARG A 33 -14.42 0.41 -0.51
N THR A 34 -13.36 -0.22 0.00
CA THR A 34 -12.83 -1.48 -0.55
C THR A 34 -13.84 -2.61 -0.45
N MET A 35 -14.49 -2.77 0.71
CA MET A 35 -15.49 -3.82 0.89
C MET A 35 -16.71 -3.62 -0.01
N ASN A 36 -17.16 -2.38 -0.20
CA ASN A 36 -18.22 -2.04 -1.15
C ASN A 36 -17.82 -2.33 -2.60
N ALA A 37 -16.57 -2.07 -2.97
CA ALA A 37 -16.06 -2.37 -4.32
C ALA A 37 -16.05 -3.88 -4.57
N LEU A 38 -15.62 -4.68 -3.59
CA LEU A 38 -15.62 -6.15 -3.69
C LEU A 38 -17.05 -6.71 -3.80
N GLU A 39 -17.97 -6.24 -2.97
CA GLU A 39 -19.38 -6.67 -2.96
C GLU A 39 -20.10 -6.36 -4.27
N LYS A 40 -19.82 -5.21 -4.87
CA LYS A 40 -20.42 -4.77 -6.14
C LYS A 40 -19.77 -5.38 -7.38
N SER A 41 -18.73 -6.20 -7.22
CA SER A 41 -18.05 -6.84 -8.35
C SER A 41 -18.96 -7.83 -9.05
N THR A 42 -18.98 -7.78 -10.38
CA THR A 42 -19.74 -8.72 -11.22
C THR A 42 -18.87 -9.23 -12.36
N ALA A 43 -19.25 -10.33 -13.00
CA ALA A 43 -18.51 -10.87 -14.13
C ALA A 43 -18.42 -9.89 -15.32
N SER A 44 -19.45 -9.06 -15.53
CA SER A 44 -19.47 -8.03 -16.59
C SER A 44 -18.72 -6.75 -16.21
N HIS A 45 -18.60 -6.47 -14.89
CA HIS A 45 -17.93 -5.29 -14.34
C HIS A 45 -17.09 -5.68 -13.12
N PRO A 46 -15.96 -6.36 -13.33
CA PRO A 46 -15.11 -6.80 -12.24
C PRO A 46 -14.45 -5.61 -11.54
N SER A 47 -14.62 -5.56 -10.22
CA SER A 47 -13.88 -4.60 -9.38
C SER A 47 -12.41 -5.02 -9.33
N ARG A 48 -11.51 -4.04 -9.44
CA ARG A 48 -10.06 -4.25 -9.24
C ARG A 48 -9.65 -3.61 -7.93
N VAL A 49 -8.98 -4.38 -7.08
CA VAL A 49 -8.50 -3.92 -5.77
C VAL A 49 -7.02 -4.23 -5.63
N ARG A 50 -6.24 -3.19 -5.40
CA ARG A 50 -4.80 -3.28 -5.16
C ARG A 50 -4.54 -3.42 -3.66
N MET A 51 -4.03 -4.58 -3.26
CA MET A 51 -3.78 -4.95 -1.87
C MET A 51 -2.28 -5.00 -1.61
N LEU A 52 -1.82 -4.26 -0.62
CA LEU A 52 -0.42 -4.30 -0.20
C LEU A 52 -0.30 -4.79 1.24
N PHE A 53 0.52 -5.83 1.45
CA PHE A 53 1.00 -6.25 2.75
C PHE A 53 2.38 -5.64 2.95
N TYR A 54 2.54 -4.84 4.01
CA TYR A 54 3.77 -4.11 4.30
C TYR A 54 4.13 -4.22 5.78
N GLY A 55 5.41 -4.41 6.08
CA GLY A 55 5.84 -4.62 7.46
C GLY A 55 7.15 -5.38 7.57
N GLN A 56 7.31 -6.11 8.68
CA GLN A 56 8.51 -6.87 9.00
C GLN A 56 8.32 -8.39 8.78
N SER A 57 9.21 -9.21 9.36
CA SER A 57 9.27 -10.66 9.11
C SER A 57 7.94 -11.41 9.33
N ILE A 58 7.11 -11.01 10.30
CA ILE A 58 5.81 -11.66 10.52
C ILE A 58 4.88 -11.39 9.33
N VAL A 59 4.91 -10.20 8.74
CA VAL A 59 4.13 -9.86 7.55
C VAL A 59 4.72 -10.50 6.29
N GLU A 60 6.06 -10.65 6.23
CA GLU A 60 6.76 -11.31 5.14
C GLU A 60 6.37 -12.79 5.02
N GLN A 61 6.02 -13.44 6.13
CA GLN A 61 5.55 -14.84 6.14
C GLN A 61 4.28 -15.00 5.29
N GLY A 62 4.11 -16.16 4.66
CA GLY A 62 3.09 -16.41 3.65
C GLY A 62 1.62 -16.49 4.11
N TRP A 63 1.29 -16.25 5.39
CA TRP A 63 -0.06 -16.36 5.94
C TRP A 63 -1.09 -15.47 5.22
N HIS A 64 -0.67 -14.34 4.64
CA HIS A 64 -1.54 -13.43 3.89
C HIS A 64 -2.23 -14.12 2.69
N THR A 65 -1.65 -15.18 2.14
CA THR A 65 -2.25 -15.95 1.03
C THR A 65 -3.59 -16.57 1.42
N ASN A 66 -3.77 -16.92 2.71
CA ASN A 66 -5.04 -17.41 3.23
C ASN A 66 -6.13 -16.33 3.21
N ILE A 67 -5.78 -15.08 3.53
CA ILE A 67 -6.72 -13.94 3.43
C ILE A 67 -7.14 -13.75 1.97
N VAL A 68 -6.17 -13.75 1.06
CA VAL A 68 -6.44 -13.58 -0.38
C VAL A 68 -7.34 -14.70 -0.90
N ARG A 69 -7.08 -15.96 -0.51
CA ARG A 69 -7.92 -17.10 -0.88
C ARG A 69 -9.36 -16.90 -0.38
N GLN A 70 -9.55 -16.56 0.91
CA GLN A 70 -10.89 -16.33 1.48
C GLN A 70 -11.63 -15.19 0.79
N LEU A 71 -10.93 -14.10 0.43
CA LEU A 71 -11.54 -12.99 -0.31
C LEU A 71 -11.92 -13.40 -1.73
N LYS A 72 -11.10 -14.20 -2.43
CA LYS A 72 -11.43 -14.74 -3.76
C LYS A 72 -12.62 -15.70 -3.71
N GLU A 73 -12.73 -16.53 -2.68
CA GLU A 73 -13.89 -17.41 -2.46
C GLU A 73 -15.16 -16.60 -2.19
N ARG A 74 -15.07 -15.53 -1.41
CA ARG A 74 -16.20 -14.66 -1.07
C ARG A 74 -16.60 -13.73 -2.23
N TYR A 75 -15.63 -13.27 -3.02
CA TYR A 75 -15.82 -12.31 -4.13
C TYR A 75 -15.18 -12.82 -5.42
N PRO A 76 -15.71 -13.90 -6.03
CA PRO A 76 -15.03 -14.62 -7.12
C PRO A 76 -14.91 -13.81 -8.41
N THR A 77 -15.69 -12.75 -8.58
CA THR A 77 -15.64 -11.88 -9.77
C THR A 77 -14.66 -10.71 -9.61
N ALA A 78 -14.13 -10.46 -8.41
CA ALA A 78 -13.19 -9.38 -8.17
C ALA A 78 -11.78 -9.76 -8.61
N VAL A 79 -11.05 -8.80 -9.15
CA VAL A 79 -9.63 -8.91 -9.50
C VAL A 79 -8.80 -8.33 -8.34
N LEU A 80 -8.08 -9.19 -7.62
CA LEU A 80 -7.21 -8.78 -6.54
C LEU A 80 -5.76 -8.71 -7.06
N GLU A 81 -5.18 -7.51 -7.09
CA GLU A 81 -3.77 -7.26 -7.38
C GLU A 81 -3.02 -7.21 -6.05
N VAL A 82 -2.37 -8.32 -5.67
CA VAL A 82 -1.82 -8.51 -4.33
C VAL A 82 -0.31 -8.52 -4.38
N GLU A 83 0.30 -7.69 -3.54
CA GLU A 83 1.74 -7.74 -3.28
C GLU A 83 2.04 -7.81 -1.79
N ASN A 84 3.09 -8.55 -1.45
CA ASN A 84 3.70 -8.54 -0.12
C ASN A 84 5.11 -7.95 -0.27
N ARG A 85 5.30 -6.73 0.24
CA ARG A 85 6.57 -6.01 0.18
C ARG A 85 7.20 -5.86 1.57
N ALA A 86 6.80 -6.68 2.52
CA ALA A 86 7.41 -6.72 3.85
C ALA A 86 8.89 -7.14 3.79
N ILE A 87 9.67 -6.73 4.80
CA ILE A 87 11.11 -7.00 4.87
C ILE A 87 11.45 -7.51 6.26
N GLY A 88 11.89 -8.75 6.35
CA GLY A 88 12.32 -9.38 7.61
C GLY A 88 13.43 -8.57 8.29
N GLY A 89 13.33 -8.45 9.62
CA GLY A 89 14.30 -7.72 10.45
C GLY A 89 14.18 -6.20 10.43
N PHE A 90 13.33 -5.61 9.57
CA PHE A 90 13.13 -4.16 9.56
C PHE A 90 12.20 -3.70 10.68
N THR A 91 12.49 -2.52 11.20
CA THR A 91 11.65 -1.79 12.15
C THR A 91 11.07 -0.54 11.51
N SER A 92 10.20 0.18 12.22
CA SER A 92 9.56 1.38 11.65
C SER A 92 10.53 2.44 11.14
N PRO A 93 11.71 2.71 11.76
CA PRO A 93 12.73 3.61 11.19
C PRO A 93 13.31 3.13 9.86
N ASP A 94 13.43 1.82 9.64
CA ASP A 94 13.93 1.27 8.37
C ASP A 94 12.84 1.31 7.29
N LEU A 95 11.61 0.93 7.66
CA LEU A 95 10.48 0.90 6.74
C LEU A 95 10.06 2.28 6.24
N ILE A 96 10.29 3.37 6.99
CA ILE A 96 10.09 4.73 6.50
C ILE A 96 10.87 4.97 5.22
N ARG A 97 12.11 4.48 5.17
CA ARG A 97 12.99 4.68 4.01
C ARG A 97 12.55 3.84 2.82
N THR A 98 12.25 2.56 3.04
CA THR A 98 11.83 1.66 1.96
C THR A 98 10.40 1.91 1.48
N ALA A 99 9.55 2.58 2.27
CA ALA A 99 8.18 2.93 1.89
C ALA A 99 8.11 3.82 0.63
N GLU A 100 9.15 4.63 0.38
CA GLU A 100 9.26 5.45 -0.84
C GLU A 100 9.19 4.59 -2.10
N SER A 101 9.95 3.51 -2.12
CA SER A 101 10.00 2.59 -3.25
C SER A 101 8.83 1.60 -3.25
N ASP A 102 8.39 1.15 -2.08
CA ASP A 102 7.53 -0.02 -1.95
C ASP A 102 6.05 0.31 -1.83
N LEU A 103 5.70 1.38 -1.09
CA LEU A 103 4.34 1.65 -0.69
C LEU A 103 3.71 2.76 -1.51
N TYR A 104 4.35 3.95 -1.54
CA TYR A 104 3.74 5.12 -2.18
C TYR A 104 3.70 4.98 -3.69
N SER A 105 4.73 4.37 -4.31
CA SER A 105 4.75 4.06 -5.74
C SER A 105 3.70 3.02 -6.15
N PHE A 106 3.44 2.04 -5.28
CA PHE A 106 2.41 1.03 -5.52
C PHE A 106 1.02 1.63 -5.47
N TYR A 107 0.76 2.61 -4.60
CA TYR A 107 -0.53 3.28 -4.45
C TYR A 107 -1.68 2.28 -4.19
N PRO A 108 -1.71 1.58 -3.04
CA PRO A 108 -2.71 0.56 -2.77
C PRO A 108 -4.13 1.14 -2.57
N ASP A 109 -5.16 0.36 -2.86
CA ASP A 109 -6.53 0.62 -2.43
C ASP A 109 -6.72 0.26 -0.95
N ILE A 110 -6.07 -0.84 -0.51
CA ILE A 110 -6.03 -1.26 0.89
C ILE A 110 -4.62 -1.67 1.28
N LEU A 111 -4.16 -1.14 2.41
CA LEU A 111 -2.86 -1.40 3.02
C LEU A 111 -3.03 -2.22 4.29
N PHE A 112 -2.42 -3.38 4.36
CA PHE A 112 -2.24 -4.18 5.57
C PHE A 112 -0.87 -3.87 6.15
N PHE A 113 -0.82 -3.21 7.32
CA PHE A 113 0.43 -2.68 7.85
C PHE A 113 0.65 -3.04 9.32
N HIS A 114 1.77 -3.70 9.58
CA HIS A 114 2.23 -4.02 10.92
C HIS A 114 3.75 -4.02 10.97
N VAL A 115 4.33 -3.34 11.96
CA VAL A 115 5.78 -3.30 12.18
C VAL A 115 6.11 -3.10 13.65
N TYR A 116 7.26 -3.61 14.10
CA TYR A 116 7.86 -3.31 15.39
C TYR A 116 8.66 -2.00 15.35
N GLY A 117 9.13 -1.55 16.52
CA GLY A 117 9.94 -0.35 16.68
C GLY A 117 9.15 0.85 17.21
N PRO A 118 9.71 2.04 17.20
CA PRO A 118 9.09 3.27 17.72
C PRO A 118 7.73 3.58 17.06
N THR A 119 6.72 3.87 17.87
CA THR A 119 5.34 4.11 17.41
C THR A 119 5.19 5.45 16.68
N ASP A 120 6.00 6.46 17.00
CA ASP A 120 6.05 7.73 16.28
C ASP A 120 6.48 7.52 14.81
N LYS A 121 7.46 6.64 14.56
CA LYS A 121 7.89 6.28 13.21
C LYS A 121 6.86 5.43 12.47
N TYR A 122 6.14 4.57 13.19
CA TYR A 122 5.00 3.84 12.65
C TYR A 122 3.90 4.81 12.19
N GLU A 123 3.54 5.77 13.03
CA GLU A 123 2.54 6.79 12.72
C GLU A 123 2.97 7.72 11.59
N GLU A 124 4.28 8.02 11.46
CA GLU A 124 4.82 8.85 10.38
C GLU A 124 4.56 8.23 9.00
N ILE A 125 4.73 6.90 8.86
CA ILE A 125 4.39 6.18 7.63
C ILE A 125 2.88 6.33 7.34
N ILE A 126 2.02 6.12 8.33
CA ILE A 126 0.56 6.22 8.18
C ILE A 126 0.16 7.63 7.75
N ARG A 127 0.75 8.66 8.38
CA ARG A 127 0.50 10.06 8.00
C ARG A 127 0.86 10.32 6.53
N LYS A 128 1.99 9.78 6.06
CA LYS A 128 2.40 9.95 4.66
C LYS A 128 1.49 9.18 3.71
N VAL A 129 1.04 7.97 4.06
CA VAL A 129 0.02 7.24 3.29
C VAL A 129 -1.24 8.09 3.11
N ARG A 130 -1.75 8.70 4.19
CA ARG A 130 -2.93 9.58 4.17
C ARG A 130 -2.75 10.83 3.32
N ALA A 131 -1.52 11.37 3.29
CA ALA A 131 -1.20 12.58 2.53
C ALA A 131 -1.02 12.31 1.02
N THR A 132 -0.54 11.12 0.65
CA THR A 132 -0.10 10.84 -0.72
C THR A 132 -0.93 9.80 -1.46
N THR A 133 -1.77 9.03 -0.76
CA THR A 133 -2.59 7.98 -1.37
C THR A 133 -4.04 8.04 -0.88
N THR A 134 -4.91 7.33 -1.57
CA THR A 134 -6.29 7.10 -1.12
C THR A 134 -6.46 5.75 -0.41
N ALA A 135 -5.40 5.13 0.07
CA ALA A 135 -5.46 3.80 0.69
C ALA A 135 -6.37 3.76 1.92
N GLU A 136 -7.18 2.74 2.05
CA GLU A 136 -7.75 2.32 3.33
C GLU A 136 -6.72 1.46 4.07
N ILE A 137 -6.63 1.57 5.40
CA ILE A 137 -5.54 0.98 6.17
C ILE A 137 -6.08 0.03 7.24
N VAL A 138 -5.44 -1.15 7.34
CA VAL A 138 -5.68 -2.16 8.38
C VAL A 138 -4.44 -2.24 9.26
N LEU A 139 -4.60 -2.00 10.55
CA LEU A 139 -3.57 -2.10 11.58
C LEU A 139 -3.95 -3.18 12.58
N TRP A 140 -2.96 -3.88 13.14
CA TRP A 140 -3.23 -4.87 14.17
C TRP A 140 -2.09 -4.96 15.19
N THR A 141 -2.40 -5.53 16.36
CA THR A 141 -1.44 -5.80 17.44
C THR A 141 -0.66 -7.08 17.17
N SER A 142 0.52 -7.23 17.76
CA SER A 142 1.36 -8.42 17.62
C SER A 142 0.70 -9.64 18.27
N HIS A 143 0.98 -10.85 17.78
CA HIS A 143 0.74 -12.09 18.53
C HIS A 143 1.68 -12.18 19.74
N LEU A 144 1.52 -13.22 20.57
CA LEU A 144 2.40 -13.46 21.72
C LEU A 144 3.71 -14.13 21.27
N GLU A 145 4.83 -13.63 21.78
CA GLU A 145 6.12 -14.32 21.70
C GLU A 145 6.21 -15.42 22.78
N LYS A 146 7.13 -16.38 22.62
CA LYS A 146 7.32 -17.48 23.58
C LYS A 146 7.41 -17.01 25.02
N LYS A 147 8.26 -16.02 25.31
CA LYS A 147 8.47 -15.48 26.67
C LYS A 147 7.20 -14.91 27.32
N GLU A 148 6.17 -14.63 26.53
CA GLU A 148 4.91 -14.04 26.97
C GLU A 148 3.82 -15.09 27.21
N CYS A 149 3.97 -16.31 26.66
CA CYS A 149 2.94 -17.33 26.66
C CYS A 149 3.44 -18.73 27.09
N GLU A 150 4.47 -18.78 27.93
CA GLU A 150 4.98 -20.03 28.48
C GLU A 150 4.03 -20.66 29.50
N THR A 151 3.24 -19.86 30.19
CA THR A 151 2.24 -20.34 31.16
C THR A 151 0.85 -19.77 30.89
N ARG A 152 -0.17 -20.47 31.40
CA ARG A 152 -1.57 -20.02 31.31
C ARG A 152 -1.77 -18.68 32.02
N GLU A 153 -1.18 -18.53 33.19
CA GLU A 153 -1.29 -17.33 34.04
C GLU A 153 -0.70 -16.10 33.33
N SER A 154 0.40 -16.26 32.59
CA SER A 154 0.97 -15.15 31.82
C SER A 154 0.05 -14.71 30.68
N ILE A 155 -0.60 -15.65 30.00
CA ILE A 155 -1.59 -15.34 28.94
C ILE A 155 -2.82 -14.63 29.52
N GLU A 156 -3.34 -15.11 30.67
CA GLU A 156 -4.48 -14.49 31.36
C GLU A 156 -4.14 -13.06 31.83
N ALA A 157 -2.94 -12.84 32.33
CA ALA A 157 -2.47 -11.51 32.75
C ALA A 157 -2.38 -10.52 31.56
N ILE A 158 -1.89 -10.97 30.41
CA ILE A 158 -1.82 -10.16 29.19
C ILE A 158 -3.22 -9.86 28.65
N LEU A 159 -4.11 -10.85 28.69
CA LEU A 159 -5.50 -10.67 28.26
C LEU A 159 -6.24 -9.63 29.12
N ALA A 160 -5.95 -9.60 30.43
CA ALA A 160 -6.55 -8.65 31.36
C ALA A 160 -5.95 -7.23 31.23
N ASN A 161 -4.68 -7.11 30.86
CA ASN A 161 -3.95 -5.84 30.81
C ASN A 161 -3.22 -5.67 29.48
N PRO A 162 -3.84 -5.02 28.48
CA PRO A 162 -3.19 -4.71 27.22
C PRO A 162 -1.92 -3.88 27.42
N ASP A 163 -0.85 -4.22 26.70
CA ASP A 163 0.41 -3.51 26.77
C ASP A 163 0.32 -2.09 26.15
N GLU A 164 1.29 -1.23 26.50
CA GLU A 164 1.32 0.17 26.02
C GLU A 164 1.40 0.28 24.51
N ARG A 165 2.10 -0.67 23.85
CA ARG A 165 2.20 -0.67 22.40
C ARG A 165 0.86 -0.98 21.74
N SER A 166 0.11 -1.95 22.25
CA SER A 166 -1.22 -2.28 21.76
C SER A 166 -2.16 -1.08 21.84
N LYS A 167 -2.16 -0.37 22.99
CA LYS A 167 -2.93 0.88 23.15
C LYS A 167 -2.48 1.97 22.20
N ALA A 168 -1.16 2.14 22.00
CA ALA A 168 -0.64 3.13 21.06
C ALA A 168 -1.06 2.86 19.61
N ILE A 169 -1.11 1.59 19.18
CA ILE A 169 -1.58 1.22 17.84
C ILE A 169 -3.08 1.49 17.70
N GLU A 170 -3.88 1.18 18.71
CA GLU A 170 -5.31 1.49 18.77
C GLU A 170 -5.57 3.00 18.63
N ASP A 171 -4.84 3.81 19.40
CA ASP A 171 -4.92 5.28 19.36
C ASP A 171 -4.52 5.84 17.98
N ILE A 172 -3.46 5.31 17.37
CA ILE A 172 -3.03 5.66 16.02
C ILE A 172 -4.13 5.31 15.01
N ALA A 173 -4.70 4.12 15.12
CA ALA A 173 -5.78 3.69 14.23
C ALA A 173 -7.00 4.62 14.33
N ALA A 174 -7.39 5.00 15.53
CA ALA A 174 -8.49 5.93 15.78
C ALA A 174 -8.20 7.32 15.19
N ARG A 175 -7.00 7.88 15.45
CA ARG A 175 -6.60 9.21 14.94
C ARG A 175 -6.54 9.29 13.42
N HIS A 176 -6.26 8.18 12.75
CA HIS A 176 -6.08 8.14 11.30
C HIS A 176 -7.17 7.37 10.55
N GLY A 177 -8.29 7.02 11.21
CA GLY A 177 -9.40 6.32 10.57
C GLY A 177 -9.00 4.98 9.96
N CYS A 178 -8.16 4.20 10.65
CA CYS A 178 -7.74 2.87 10.22
C CYS A 178 -8.62 1.79 10.85
N LEU A 179 -8.78 0.65 10.19
CA LEU A 179 -9.32 -0.53 10.85
C LEU A 179 -8.29 -1.03 11.88
N PHE A 180 -8.69 -1.12 13.13
CA PHE A 180 -7.88 -1.70 14.20
C PHE A 180 -8.34 -3.12 14.52
N ILE A 181 -7.37 -4.04 14.64
CA ILE A 181 -7.62 -5.43 15.02
C ILE A 181 -6.77 -5.76 16.24
N ASP A 182 -7.40 -6.00 17.38
CA ASP A 182 -6.71 -6.52 18.57
C ASP A 182 -6.41 -8.02 18.40
N LEU A 183 -5.44 -8.29 17.53
CA LEU A 183 -4.99 -9.66 17.22
C LEU A 183 -4.39 -10.32 18.46
N ARG A 184 -3.69 -9.57 19.30
CA ARG A 184 -3.10 -10.06 20.56
C ARG A 184 -4.15 -10.65 21.48
N LYS A 185 -5.26 -9.95 21.66
CA LYS A 185 -6.40 -10.42 22.45
C LYS A 185 -7.05 -11.66 21.84
N LYS A 186 -7.25 -11.70 20.52
CA LYS A 186 -7.76 -12.88 19.81
C LYS A 186 -6.83 -14.08 19.98
N TRP A 187 -5.50 -13.82 19.91
CA TRP A 187 -4.47 -14.85 20.11
C TRP A 187 -4.48 -15.42 21.53
N CYS A 188 -4.52 -14.58 22.56
CA CYS A 188 -4.65 -15.00 23.96
C CYS A 188 -5.88 -15.90 24.16
N ARG A 189 -7.06 -15.45 23.70
CA ARG A 189 -8.30 -16.23 23.81
C ARG A 189 -8.19 -17.57 23.13
N MET A 190 -7.70 -17.62 21.89
CA MET A 190 -7.52 -18.86 21.17
C MET A 190 -6.62 -19.84 21.93
N MET A 191 -5.48 -19.38 22.49
CA MET A 191 -4.59 -20.24 23.29
C MET A 191 -5.27 -20.76 24.55
N LEU A 192 -6.00 -19.91 25.28
CA LEU A 192 -6.72 -20.29 26.50
C LEU A 192 -7.87 -21.27 26.24
N ASP A 193 -8.61 -21.06 25.15
CA ASP A 193 -9.80 -21.87 24.81
C ASP A 193 -9.41 -23.23 24.23
N THR A 194 -8.34 -23.30 23.45
CA THR A 194 -7.91 -24.53 22.76
C THR A 194 -6.83 -25.30 23.53
N GLY A 195 -6.11 -24.65 24.44
CA GLY A 195 -4.95 -25.23 25.13
C GLY A 195 -3.73 -25.43 24.22
N VAL A 196 -3.72 -24.88 23.00
CA VAL A 196 -2.58 -24.98 22.06
C VAL A 196 -1.39 -24.19 22.61
N GLY A 197 -0.27 -24.88 22.80
CA GLY A 197 0.97 -24.30 23.29
C GLY A 197 1.75 -23.52 22.19
N TYR A 198 2.63 -22.65 22.64
CA TYR A 198 3.50 -21.87 21.72
C TYR A 198 4.37 -22.74 20.82
N ASP A 199 4.75 -23.95 21.25
CA ASP A 199 5.57 -24.91 20.49
C ASP A 199 4.90 -25.34 19.17
N LYS A 200 3.57 -25.30 19.08
CA LYS A 200 2.81 -25.55 17.86
C LYS A 200 2.57 -24.29 17.04
N LEU A 201 2.59 -23.13 17.70
CA LEU A 201 2.25 -21.85 17.08
C LEU A 201 3.48 -21.09 16.58
N LEU A 202 4.64 -21.26 17.23
CA LEU A 202 5.85 -20.51 16.90
C LEU A 202 6.99 -21.46 16.46
N LYS A 203 7.71 -21.02 15.41
CA LYS A 203 8.85 -21.77 14.87
C LYS A 203 10.11 -21.66 15.74
N ASP A 204 10.37 -20.44 16.26
CA ASP A 204 11.62 -20.08 16.96
C ASP A 204 11.36 -19.19 18.18
N GLY A 205 10.13 -19.19 18.66
CA GLY A 205 9.69 -18.36 19.77
C GLY A 205 9.18 -16.95 19.39
N ILE A 206 9.31 -16.55 18.12
CA ILE A 206 8.84 -15.27 17.57
C ILE A 206 8.02 -15.49 16.29
N HIS A 207 8.61 -16.16 15.30
CA HIS A 207 7.98 -16.34 14.00
C HIS A 207 6.90 -17.43 14.03
N LEU A 208 5.84 -17.20 13.28
CA LEU A 208 4.74 -18.16 13.16
C LEU A 208 5.23 -19.48 12.55
N ASN A 209 4.74 -20.60 13.08
CA ASN A 209 4.98 -21.90 12.53
C ASN A 209 4.04 -22.18 11.34
N ALA A 210 4.59 -22.23 10.13
CA ALA A 210 3.82 -22.46 8.91
C ALA A 210 3.27 -23.89 8.80
N GLU A 211 3.91 -24.87 9.45
CA GLU A 211 3.49 -26.28 9.47
C GLU A 211 2.39 -26.54 10.52
N GLY A 212 2.21 -25.60 11.46
CA GLY A 212 1.21 -25.65 12.52
C GLY A 212 -0.06 -24.84 12.17
N PRO A 213 -0.97 -24.70 13.13
CA PRO A 213 -2.23 -23.95 12.94
C PRO A 213 -2.05 -22.41 12.94
N ALA A 214 -0.85 -21.91 13.20
CA ALA A 214 -0.60 -20.49 13.40
C ALA A 214 -0.99 -19.61 12.22
N PHE A 215 -0.62 -20.00 10.99
CA PHE A 215 -0.98 -19.24 9.78
C PHE A 215 -2.50 -19.17 9.59
N CYS A 216 -3.22 -20.25 9.89
CA CYS A 216 -4.66 -20.29 9.80
C CYS A 216 -5.30 -19.34 10.81
N HIS A 217 -4.91 -19.43 12.09
CA HIS A 217 -5.45 -18.57 13.14
C HIS A 217 -5.14 -17.09 12.85
N TYR A 218 -3.87 -16.77 12.53
CA TYR A 218 -3.44 -15.39 12.27
C TYR A 218 -4.21 -14.76 11.12
N SER A 219 -4.33 -15.47 9.99
CA SER A 219 -5.07 -14.98 8.83
C SER A 219 -6.58 -14.88 9.09
N ASN A 220 -7.19 -15.83 9.82
CA ASN A 220 -8.60 -15.79 10.13
C ASN A 220 -8.94 -14.59 11.03
N PHE A 221 -8.13 -14.29 12.05
CA PHE A 221 -8.34 -13.13 12.93
C PHE A 221 -8.38 -11.81 12.18
N ILE A 222 -7.65 -11.71 11.06
CA ILE A 222 -7.67 -10.53 10.20
C ILE A 222 -8.85 -10.62 9.22
N ALA A 223 -9.06 -11.77 8.56
CA ALA A 223 -10.08 -11.95 7.54
C ALA A 223 -11.52 -11.78 8.07
N GLU A 224 -11.77 -12.15 9.34
CA GLU A 224 -13.06 -11.98 10.02
C GLU A 224 -13.49 -10.51 10.11
N GLU A 225 -12.53 -9.59 10.21
CA GLU A 225 -12.79 -8.15 10.29
C GLU A 225 -12.95 -7.49 8.89
N LEU A 226 -12.62 -8.21 7.82
CA LEU A 226 -12.77 -7.72 6.45
C LEU A 226 -14.21 -7.97 5.98
N VAL A 227 -15.13 -7.21 6.53
CA VAL A 227 -16.56 -7.35 6.27
C VAL A 227 -17.19 -6.05 5.78
N ARG A 228 -18.17 -6.20 4.90
CA ARG A 228 -19.04 -5.08 4.53
C ARG A 228 -20.12 -4.90 5.62
N VAL A 229 -20.23 -3.68 6.11
CA VAL A 229 -21.31 -3.29 7.01
C VAL A 229 -22.41 -2.62 6.16
N PRO A 230 -23.62 -3.17 6.09
CA PRO A 230 -24.74 -2.54 5.39
C PRO A 230 -24.98 -1.11 5.88
N ALA A 231 -25.25 -0.20 4.95
CA ALA A 231 -25.46 1.23 5.22
C ALA A 231 -24.24 1.94 5.85
N ALA A 232 -23.01 1.43 5.71
CA ALA A 232 -21.79 2.14 6.07
C ALA A 232 -21.07 2.66 4.82
N ASN A 233 -20.45 3.84 4.95
CA ASN A 233 -19.54 4.41 3.94
C ASN A 233 -18.10 4.38 4.45
N GLY A 234 -17.13 4.47 3.53
CA GLY A 234 -15.73 4.67 3.90
C GLY A 234 -15.51 6.03 4.57
N LEU A 235 -14.42 6.14 5.32
CA LEU A 235 -13.98 7.37 5.99
C LEU A 235 -13.23 8.27 4.99
N ALA A 236 -13.97 8.94 4.09
CA ALA A 236 -13.40 9.79 3.04
C ALA A 236 -12.54 10.93 3.60
N GLU A 237 -12.83 11.42 4.79
CA GLU A 237 -12.02 12.42 5.50
C GLU A 237 -10.60 11.94 5.83
N PHE A 238 -10.38 10.63 5.88
CA PHE A 238 -9.07 10.01 6.11
C PHE A 238 -8.46 9.40 4.85
N SER A 239 -9.25 8.68 4.04
CA SER A 239 -8.77 7.95 2.88
C SER A 239 -8.98 8.69 1.55
N GLY A 240 -9.55 9.90 1.58
CA GLY A 240 -9.87 10.64 0.37
C GLY A 240 -10.96 9.98 -0.48
N THR A 241 -11.04 10.38 -1.73
CA THR A 241 -12.07 9.90 -2.67
C THR A 241 -11.46 9.30 -3.93
N ILE A 242 -12.19 8.37 -4.53
CA ILE A 242 -11.92 7.82 -5.87
C ILE A 242 -13.18 8.07 -6.69
N THR A 243 -13.05 8.81 -7.78
CA THR A 243 -14.18 9.21 -8.63
C THR A 243 -13.96 8.75 -10.05
N GLU A 244 -14.86 7.98 -10.62
CA GLU A 244 -14.87 7.69 -12.04
C GLU A 244 -15.62 8.80 -12.80
N ILE A 245 -14.97 9.37 -13.80
CA ILE A 245 -15.46 10.49 -14.63
C ILE A 245 -15.60 9.99 -16.05
N PRO A 246 -16.82 9.72 -16.55
CA PRO A 246 -17.04 9.38 -17.95
C PRO A 246 -16.58 10.52 -18.88
N VAL A 247 -16.14 10.20 -20.09
CA VAL A 247 -15.75 11.23 -21.07
C VAL A 247 -16.91 12.14 -21.49
N THR A 248 -18.15 11.76 -21.18
CA THR A 248 -19.37 12.58 -21.37
C THR A 248 -19.65 13.53 -20.22
N ASP A 249 -18.88 13.47 -19.13
CA ASP A 249 -19.01 14.39 -17.99
C ASP A 249 -18.54 15.80 -18.36
N GLY A 250 -19.19 16.84 -17.83
CA GLY A 250 -18.85 18.23 -18.14
C GLY A 250 -17.44 18.68 -17.74
N ARG A 251 -16.73 17.88 -16.91
CA ARG A 251 -15.31 18.09 -16.57
C ARG A 251 -14.37 17.62 -17.67
N VAL A 252 -14.86 16.85 -18.65
CA VAL A 252 -14.10 16.40 -19.82
C VAL A 252 -14.58 17.20 -21.01
N ARG A 253 -13.64 17.84 -21.72
CA ARG A 253 -13.93 18.64 -22.91
C ARG A 253 -13.15 18.10 -24.11
N SER A 254 -13.76 18.13 -25.28
CA SER A 254 -13.05 17.93 -26.53
C SER A 254 -12.33 19.22 -26.93
N GLY A 255 -11.06 19.11 -27.29
CA GLY A 255 -10.24 20.21 -27.77
C GLY A 255 -9.87 20.06 -29.25
N PRO A 256 -9.03 20.97 -29.77
CA PRO A 256 -8.51 20.90 -31.15
C PRO A 256 -7.82 19.57 -31.44
N GLY A 257 -7.90 19.10 -32.70
CA GLY A 257 -7.22 17.87 -33.11
C GLY A 257 -7.77 16.57 -32.49
N GLY A 258 -8.97 16.61 -31.88
CA GLY A 258 -9.54 15.44 -31.22
C GLY A 258 -8.96 15.19 -29.82
N SER A 259 -8.30 16.20 -29.22
CA SER A 259 -7.78 16.10 -27.85
C SER A 259 -8.89 15.98 -26.82
N LEU A 260 -8.58 15.34 -25.68
CA LEU A 260 -9.41 15.32 -24.47
C LEU A 260 -8.73 16.17 -23.39
N VAL A 261 -9.53 17.04 -22.76
CA VAL A 261 -9.09 17.88 -21.63
C VAL A 261 -9.93 17.55 -20.42
N LEU A 262 -9.29 17.10 -19.34
CA LEU A 262 -9.91 16.79 -18.06
C LEU A 262 -9.47 17.83 -17.02
N GLU A 263 -10.44 18.48 -16.36
CA GLU A 263 -10.19 19.21 -15.10
C GLU A 263 -10.46 18.29 -13.92
N PHE A 264 -9.48 18.16 -13.01
CA PHE A 264 -9.62 17.29 -11.85
C PHE A 264 -8.97 17.88 -10.60
N ASP A 265 -9.36 17.36 -9.44
CA ASP A 265 -8.76 17.63 -8.14
C ASP A 265 -8.26 16.31 -7.54
N GLY A 266 -6.94 16.18 -7.36
CA GLY A 266 -6.32 14.94 -6.91
C GLY A 266 -4.85 14.85 -7.26
N ASN A 267 -4.25 13.67 -7.09
CA ASN A 267 -2.84 13.45 -7.39
C ASN A 267 -2.57 12.24 -8.30
N ARG A 268 -3.62 11.55 -8.75
CA ARG A 268 -3.51 10.41 -9.66
C ARG A 268 -4.71 10.31 -10.57
N VAL A 269 -4.46 10.04 -11.85
CA VAL A 269 -5.48 9.79 -12.88
C VAL A 269 -5.16 8.49 -13.61
N VAL A 270 -6.16 7.63 -13.71
CA VAL A 270 -6.11 6.39 -14.50
C VAL A 270 -7.13 6.48 -15.61
N ALA A 271 -6.70 6.30 -16.88
CA ALA A 271 -7.59 6.18 -18.01
C ALA A 271 -8.15 4.77 -18.11
N VAL A 272 -9.42 4.65 -18.48
CA VAL A 272 -10.09 3.38 -18.78
C VAL A 272 -10.39 3.35 -20.26
N SER A 273 -9.81 2.37 -20.97
CA SER A 273 -9.94 2.26 -22.43
C SER A 273 -11.34 1.82 -22.86
N ASP A 274 -11.82 2.35 -23.99
CA ASP A 274 -13.01 1.86 -24.70
C ASP A 274 -12.68 0.72 -25.70
N GLY A 275 -11.38 0.42 -25.89
CA GLY A 275 -10.86 -0.57 -26.83
C GLY A 275 -10.78 -0.10 -28.28
N THR A 276 -11.02 1.19 -28.56
CA THR A 276 -11.00 1.75 -29.91
C THR A 276 -9.79 2.65 -30.20
N GLY A 277 -8.92 2.86 -29.18
CA GLY A 277 -7.72 3.67 -29.31
C GLY A 277 -6.75 3.07 -30.33
N CYS A 278 -6.08 3.92 -31.07
CA CYS A 278 -5.01 3.54 -32.00
C CYS A 278 -3.94 4.63 -32.05
N GLY A 279 -2.69 4.22 -32.30
CA GLY A 279 -1.55 5.11 -32.30
C GLY A 279 -1.17 5.56 -30.89
N VAL A 280 -0.44 6.66 -30.80
CA VAL A 280 0.03 7.26 -29.55
C VAL A 280 -0.55 8.66 -29.38
N SER A 281 -0.60 9.12 -28.14
CA SER A 281 -1.09 10.44 -27.80
C SER A 281 -0.12 11.12 -26.83
N ASP A 282 0.11 12.40 -27.01
CA ASP A 282 0.89 13.21 -26.09
C ASP A 282 0.04 13.59 -24.87
N VAL A 283 0.64 13.53 -23.71
CA VAL A 283 0.01 13.89 -22.43
C VAL A 283 0.67 15.14 -21.89
N LEU A 284 -0.13 16.13 -21.49
CA LEU A 284 0.32 17.29 -20.75
C LEU A 284 -0.47 17.41 -19.45
N LEU A 285 0.23 17.70 -18.37
CA LEU A 285 -0.33 18.10 -17.08
C LEU A 285 0.01 19.57 -16.86
N ASP A 286 -0.99 20.42 -16.64
CA ASP A 286 -0.83 21.86 -16.47
C ASP A 286 0.08 22.50 -17.55
N SER A 287 -0.13 22.07 -18.81
CA SER A 287 0.61 22.51 -20.00
C SER A 287 2.07 22.04 -20.09
N LYS A 288 2.53 21.12 -19.23
CA LYS A 288 3.87 20.53 -19.24
C LYS A 288 3.81 19.03 -19.44
N PRO A 289 4.76 18.41 -20.14
CA PRO A 289 4.81 16.97 -20.22
C PRO A 289 5.12 16.33 -18.84
N PRO A 290 4.52 15.19 -18.51
CA PRO A 290 4.74 14.51 -17.23
C PRO A 290 6.22 14.22 -16.91
N GLN A 291 7.07 14.09 -17.93
CA GLN A 291 8.50 13.91 -17.79
C GLN A 291 9.22 15.05 -17.07
N GLU A 292 8.63 16.25 -17.00
CA GLU A 292 9.19 17.43 -16.35
C GLU A 292 8.84 17.54 -14.86
N TYR A 293 8.10 16.55 -14.31
CA TYR A 293 7.69 16.51 -12.90
C TYR A 293 8.54 15.47 -12.15
N PRO A 294 9.58 15.88 -11.39
CA PRO A 294 10.44 14.94 -10.66
C PRO A 294 9.68 14.01 -9.72
N GLU A 295 8.63 14.51 -9.08
CA GLU A 295 7.78 13.77 -8.14
C GLU A 295 6.97 12.63 -8.79
N MET A 296 6.84 12.63 -10.10
CA MET A 296 6.18 11.55 -10.85
C MET A 296 7.13 10.41 -11.25
N TYR A 297 8.30 10.34 -10.65
CA TYR A 297 9.21 9.21 -10.77
C TYR A 297 9.38 8.54 -9.41
N PHE A 298 9.75 7.28 -9.44
CA PHE A 298 10.16 6.57 -8.23
C PHE A 298 11.38 5.71 -8.51
N THR A 299 12.12 5.46 -7.45
CA THR A 299 13.25 4.54 -7.46
C THR A 299 12.78 3.19 -6.92
N THR A 300 13.01 2.10 -7.64
CA THR A 300 12.68 0.77 -7.15
C THR A 300 13.55 0.41 -5.94
N ARG A 301 13.09 -0.53 -5.11
CA ARG A 301 13.89 -1.06 -4.01
C ARG A 301 15.23 -1.56 -4.57
N PRO A 302 16.37 -1.11 -4.02
CA PRO A 302 17.67 -1.64 -4.41
C PRO A 302 17.80 -3.15 -4.19
N SER A 303 18.57 -3.80 -5.04
CA SER A 303 18.72 -5.25 -5.02
C SER A 303 19.37 -5.75 -3.73
N LYS A 304 19.12 -7.00 -3.47
CA LYS A 304 19.74 -7.76 -2.37
C LYS A 304 21.09 -8.30 -2.82
N ILE A 305 22.06 -8.32 -1.92
CA ILE A 305 23.26 -9.16 -2.08
C ILE A 305 23.07 -10.44 -1.25
N VAL A 306 22.38 -10.34 -0.11
CA VAL A 306 21.99 -11.48 0.73
C VAL A 306 20.48 -11.68 0.69
N SER A 307 20.03 -12.89 0.97
CA SER A 307 18.75 -13.47 0.56
C SER A 307 17.44 -12.66 0.69
N TRP A 308 17.27 -11.73 1.63
CA TRP A 308 15.96 -11.04 1.78
C TRP A 308 16.01 -9.53 2.00
N MET A 309 17.18 -8.96 2.39
CA MET A 309 17.30 -7.52 2.68
C MET A 309 17.89 -6.72 1.54
N PRO A 310 17.34 -5.55 1.22
CA PRO A 310 18.05 -4.59 0.37
C PRO A 310 19.28 -4.08 1.11
N MET A 311 20.39 -3.92 0.38
CA MET A 311 21.64 -3.42 0.96
C MET A 311 21.64 -1.91 1.18
N ILE A 312 20.84 -1.22 0.41
CA ILE A 312 20.56 0.21 0.53
C ILE A 312 19.04 0.32 0.72
N LYS A 313 18.62 1.00 1.78
CA LYS A 313 17.20 1.17 2.10
C LYS A 313 16.49 2.06 1.10
N HIS A 314 17.16 3.12 0.65
CA HIS A 314 16.57 4.10 -0.25
C HIS A 314 17.63 4.83 -1.07
N VAL A 315 17.26 5.20 -2.29
CA VAL A 315 18.02 6.05 -3.19
C VAL A 315 17.14 7.22 -3.60
N GLU A 316 17.64 8.43 -3.43
CA GLU A 316 16.93 9.68 -3.73
C GLU A 316 17.48 10.36 -4.98
N THR A 317 16.75 11.34 -5.48
CA THR A 317 17.22 12.31 -6.48
C THR A 317 17.31 13.70 -5.80
N VAL A 318 18.28 14.50 -6.17
CA VAL A 318 18.38 15.88 -5.66
C VAL A 318 17.12 16.67 -5.98
N HIS A 319 16.57 17.37 -4.99
CA HIS A 319 15.37 18.17 -5.17
C HIS A 319 15.48 19.11 -6.38
N GLY A 320 14.49 19.08 -7.27
CA GLY A 320 14.43 19.88 -8.49
C GLY A 320 15.25 19.33 -9.68
N VAL A 321 16.00 18.25 -9.50
CA VAL A 321 16.63 17.53 -10.61
C VAL A 321 15.60 16.59 -11.23
N CYS A 322 15.41 16.67 -12.54
CA CYS A 322 14.50 15.78 -13.25
C CYS A 322 15.15 14.41 -13.45
N PRO A 323 14.52 13.32 -12.94
CA PRO A 323 15.00 11.95 -13.16
C PRO A 323 14.90 11.56 -14.65
N VAL A 324 15.60 10.48 -15.00
CA VAL A 324 15.49 9.80 -16.27
C VAL A 324 15.09 8.34 -15.98
N ALA A 325 14.20 7.79 -16.79
CA ALA A 325 13.84 6.38 -16.70
C ALA A 325 15.04 5.53 -17.14
N GLU A 326 15.73 4.91 -16.19
CA GLU A 326 16.93 4.12 -16.43
C GLU A 326 17.18 3.08 -15.35
N ASP A 327 18.10 2.17 -15.64
CA ASP A 327 18.62 1.19 -14.71
C ASP A 327 19.98 1.65 -14.16
N TRP A 328 20.14 1.54 -12.85
CA TRP A 328 21.32 1.95 -12.12
C TRP A 328 22.08 0.74 -11.57
N THR A 329 23.40 0.84 -11.57
CA THR A 329 24.30 -0.12 -10.95
C THR A 329 25.31 0.59 -10.07
N LEU A 330 25.35 0.21 -8.79
CA LEU A 330 26.43 0.51 -7.89
C LEU A 330 27.37 -0.71 -7.88
N THR A 331 28.66 -0.49 -8.18
CA THR A 331 29.67 -1.55 -8.16
C THR A 331 30.71 -1.25 -7.10
N TYR A 332 30.94 -2.16 -6.16
CA TYR A 332 32.05 -2.04 -5.21
C TYR A 332 33.37 -2.22 -5.94
N ILE A 333 34.32 -1.28 -5.72
CA ILE A 333 35.62 -1.25 -6.41
C ILE A 333 36.81 -1.36 -5.46
N GLU A 334 36.61 -1.10 -4.15
CA GLU A 334 37.65 -1.17 -3.13
C GLU A 334 37.06 -1.54 -1.78
N GLY A 335 37.82 -2.22 -0.94
CA GLY A 335 37.40 -2.65 0.40
C GLY A 335 37.57 -4.15 0.60
N THR A 336 37.63 -4.58 1.86
CA THR A 336 37.85 -5.99 2.20
C THR A 336 36.59 -6.80 2.34
N LYS A 337 35.55 -6.20 2.91
CA LYS A 337 34.23 -6.87 3.09
C LYS A 337 33.12 -5.93 2.64
N PRO A 338 32.10 -6.44 1.95
CA PRO A 338 31.05 -5.59 1.39
C PRO A 338 30.30 -4.77 2.43
N PHE A 339 30.45 -5.07 3.74
CA PHE A 339 29.57 -4.52 4.78
C PHE A 339 30.27 -4.46 6.12
N GLY A 340 30.23 -3.29 6.72
CA GLY A 340 30.80 -3.01 8.04
C GLY A 340 32.23 -2.45 8.01
N ASP A 341 32.94 -2.60 6.90
CA ASP A 341 34.19 -1.93 6.63
C ASP A 341 33.96 -0.80 5.62
N PRO A 342 34.80 0.23 5.57
CA PRO A 342 34.74 1.21 4.50
C PRO A 342 34.92 0.53 3.14
N VAL A 343 33.96 0.73 2.25
CA VAL A 343 34.03 0.24 0.86
C VAL A 343 33.78 1.40 -0.09
N ARG A 344 34.61 1.49 -1.12
CA ARG A 344 34.43 2.42 -2.22
C ARG A 344 33.62 1.79 -3.32
N TYR A 345 32.77 2.57 -3.93
CA TYR A 345 31.93 2.13 -5.03
C TYR A 345 31.86 3.20 -6.13
N LYS A 346 31.50 2.76 -7.33
CA LYS A 346 31.09 3.62 -8.45
C LYS A 346 29.62 3.43 -8.73
N VAL A 347 28.99 4.46 -9.29
CA VAL A 347 27.58 4.46 -9.72
C VAL A 347 27.51 4.72 -11.20
N GLU A 348 26.74 3.91 -11.92
CA GLU A 348 26.55 3.99 -13.37
C GLU A 348 25.07 3.82 -13.71
N GLY A 349 24.53 4.72 -14.55
CA GLY A 349 23.19 4.61 -15.13
C GLY A 349 23.24 4.08 -16.55
N SER A 350 22.23 3.33 -16.97
CA SER A 350 22.14 2.77 -18.33
C SER A 350 22.01 3.84 -19.42
N VAL A 351 21.54 5.03 -19.07
CA VAL A 351 21.43 6.20 -19.96
C VAL A 351 22.45 7.26 -19.57
N THR A 352 22.58 7.54 -18.27
CA THR A 352 23.50 8.57 -17.74
C THR A 352 24.97 8.19 -17.88
N GLY A 353 25.29 6.88 -17.88
CA GLY A 353 26.68 6.40 -17.83
C GLY A 353 27.29 6.54 -16.44
N PHE A 354 28.63 6.69 -16.38
CA PHE A 354 29.34 6.89 -15.11
C PHE A 354 28.90 8.20 -14.43
N ASP A 355 28.47 8.08 -13.18
CA ASP A 355 27.87 9.21 -12.43
C ASP A 355 28.55 9.48 -11.07
N GLY A 356 29.74 8.93 -10.87
CA GLY A 356 30.58 9.25 -9.73
C GLY A 356 30.99 8.05 -8.88
N GLU A 357 31.83 8.33 -7.89
CA GLU A 357 32.32 7.37 -6.89
C GLU A 357 32.09 7.87 -5.48
N GLY A 358 31.87 6.96 -4.54
CA GLY A 358 31.64 7.28 -3.14
C GLY A 358 32.11 6.18 -2.19
N TRP A 359 31.97 6.46 -0.89
CA TRP A 359 32.23 5.52 0.20
C TRP A 359 30.94 5.30 0.99
N ASN A 360 30.67 4.06 1.39
CA ASN A 360 29.49 3.73 2.20
C ASN A 360 29.47 4.39 3.59
N THR A 361 30.59 4.98 4.00
CA THR A 361 30.73 5.74 5.26
C THR A 361 30.34 7.21 5.14
N ASN A 362 30.10 7.69 3.93
CA ASN A 362 29.77 9.09 3.63
C ASN A 362 28.46 9.18 2.88
N ASP A 363 27.78 10.33 3.02
CA ASP A 363 26.68 10.65 2.14
C ASP A 363 27.21 10.84 0.72
N PHE A 364 26.52 10.29 -0.26
CA PHE A 364 26.88 10.35 -1.66
C PHE A 364 25.86 11.17 -2.46
N LYS A 365 26.37 12.04 -3.30
CA LYS A 365 25.62 12.75 -4.33
C LYS A 365 26.34 12.59 -5.65
N SER A 366 25.65 12.03 -6.64
CA SER A 366 26.21 11.82 -7.97
C SER A 366 26.43 13.12 -8.75
N VAL A 367 27.23 13.04 -9.81
CA VAL A 367 27.57 14.19 -10.66
C VAL A 367 26.32 14.79 -11.31
N SER A 368 25.40 13.96 -11.81
CA SER A 368 24.14 14.40 -12.38
C SER A 368 23.14 14.90 -11.34
N GLY A 369 23.32 14.56 -10.07
CA GLY A 369 22.35 14.75 -9.00
C GLY A 369 21.15 13.81 -9.04
N ARG A 370 21.13 12.81 -9.92
CA ARG A 370 20.05 11.83 -10.05
C ARG A 370 20.12 10.70 -9.02
N VAL A 371 21.28 10.55 -8.37
CA VAL A 371 21.49 9.55 -7.32
C VAL A 371 22.03 10.23 -6.06
N VAL A 372 21.27 10.09 -4.98
CA VAL A 372 21.70 10.48 -3.62
C VAL A 372 21.53 9.27 -2.73
N ILE A 373 22.57 8.89 -1.99
CA ILE A 373 22.55 7.80 -1.02
C ILE A 373 23.08 8.34 0.30
N ASN A 374 22.21 8.34 1.33
CA ASN A 374 22.65 8.73 2.65
C ASN A 374 23.41 7.55 3.30
N LYS A 375 24.49 7.80 4.00
CA LYS A 375 25.27 6.75 4.70
C LYS A 375 24.41 5.91 5.65
N SER A 376 23.38 6.50 6.24
CA SER A 376 22.43 5.81 7.12
C SER A 376 21.50 4.83 6.39
N ASP A 377 21.44 4.88 5.06
CA ASP A 377 20.66 3.94 4.26
C ASP A 377 21.43 2.66 3.95
N PHE A 378 22.75 2.62 4.12
CA PHE A 378 23.50 1.37 4.04
C PHE A 378 23.25 0.47 5.25
N HIS A 379 22.95 -0.80 5.01
CA HIS A 379 22.84 -1.81 6.06
C HIS A 379 24.22 -2.41 6.38
N THR A 380 24.87 -1.91 7.43
CA THR A 380 26.21 -2.33 7.79
C THR A 380 26.27 -3.41 8.89
N TRP A 381 25.36 -3.38 9.86
CA TRP A 381 25.42 -4.27 11.03
C TRP A 381 24.73 -5.63 10.82
N GLN A 382 23.66 -5.67 10.07
CA GLN A 382 22.88 -6.88 9.83
C GLN A 382 23.64 -7.88 8.94
N TYR A 383 24.52 -7.38 8.10
CA TYR A 383 25.37 -8.22 7.29
C TYR A 383 26.33 -9.06 8.11
N ARG A 384 26.91 -8.56 9.20
CA ARG A 384 27.74 -9.39 10.12
C ARG A 384 26.96 -10.53 10.74
N TYR A 385 25.67 -10.33 11.03
CA TYR A 385 24.78 -11.36 11.53
C TYR A 385 24.51 -12.44 10.47
N PHE A 386 24.27 -12.03 9.24
CA PHE A 386 23.90 -12.92 8.13
C PHE A 386 25.07 -13.64 7.49
N ILE A 387 26.26 -13.07 7.38
CA ILE A 387 27.45 -13.80 6.97
C ILE A 387 27.69 -14.99 7.90
N LYS A 388 27.47 -14.84 9.20
CA LYS A 388 27.60 -15.91 10.17
C LYS A 388 26.58 -17.03 9.94
N GLU A 389 25.40 -16.71 9.43
CA GLU A 389 24.33 -17.68 9.11
C GLU A 389 24.34 -18.17 7.65
N CYS A 390 24.85 -17.40 6.71
CA CYS A 390 25.04 -17.80 5.31
C CYS A 390 26.28 -18.71 5.10
N ASN A 391 26.75 -19.31 6.16
CA ASN A 391 27.82 -20.29 6.27
C ASN A 391 28.49 -20.69 4.94
N GLY A 392 29.61 -20.01 4.60
CA GLY A 392 30.54 -20.50 3.64
C GLY A 392 30.41 -20.01 2.20
N ASP A 393 29.57 -19.05 1.89
CA ASP A 393 29.61 -18.37 0.59
C ASP A 393 30.84 -17.46 0.51
N LYS A 394 31.96 -18.03 0.03
CA LYS A 394 33.22 -17.30 -0.12
C LYS A 394 33.14 -16.12 -1.11
N SER A 395 32.11 -16.06 -1.95
CA SER A 395 31.89 -14.92 -2.85
C SER A 395 31.64 -13.63 -2.11
N LEU A 396 31.21 -13.72 -0.84
CA LEU A 396 30.96 -12.60 0.05
C LEU A 396 32.19 -12.13 0.87
N ASP A 397 33.32 -12.83 0.74
CA ASP A 397 34.56 -12.47 1.46
C ASP A 397 35.30 -11.30 0.81
N SER A 398 34.88 -10.85 -0.38
CA SER A 398 35.46 -9.71 -1.10
C SER A 398 34.40 -8.75 -1.57
N ALA A 399 34.59 -7.45 -1.32
CA ALA A 399 33.69 -6.39 -1.80
C ALA A 399 33.85 -6.11 -3.31
N PRO A 400 35.06 -6.00 -3.87
CA PRO A 400 35.23 -5.64 -5.28
C PRO A 400 34.49 -6.57 -6.24
N GLY A 401 33.76 -5.98 -7.18
CA GLY A 401 32.96 -6.68 -8.20
C GLY A 401 31.52 -6.99 -7.79
N GLN A 402 31.14 -6.85 -6.52
CA GLN A 402 29.76 -7.01 -6.13
C GLN A 402 28.93 -5.81 -6.54
N THR A 403 27.68 -6.05 -6.92
CA THR A 403 26.79 -5.02 -7.47
C THR A 403 25.47 -4.91 -6.71
N ILE A 404 24.97 -3.68 -6.62
CA ILE A 404 23.63 -3.36 -6.17
C ILE A 404 22.93 -2.65 -7.33
N THR A 405 21.75 -3.10 -7.71
CA THR A 405 21.01 -2.54 -8.83
C THR A 405 19.66 -2.00 -8.38
N TRP A 406 19.20 -0.94 -9.02
CA TRP A 406 17.85 -0.40 -8.90
C TRP A 406 17.46 0.25 -10.21
N SER A 407 16.22 0.71 -10.31
CA SER A 407 15.73 1.42 -11.48
C SER A 407 15.00 2.70 -11.07
N THR A 408 15.14 3.74 -11.87
CA THR A 408 14.22 4.88 -11.85
C THR A 408 13.13 4.65 -12.89
N ARG A 409 11.89 4.74 -12.48
CA ARG A 409 10.73 4.46 -13.34
C ARG A 409 9.69 5.59 -13.25
N PRO A 410 9.00 5.92 -14.37
CA PRO A 410 7.91 6.88 -14.38
C PRO A 410 6.64 6.31 -13.73
N LEU A 411 5.88 7.17 -13.09
CA LEU A 411 4.53 6.92 -12.57
C LEU A 411 3.45 7.49 -13.50
N PHE A 412 3.78 7.57 -14.78
CA PHE A 412 2.90 8.13 -15.84
C PHE A 412 3.05 7.35 -17.13
N ALA A 413 2.07 7.53 -18.02
CA ALA A 413 2.14 7.07 -19.41
C ALA A 413 2.21 8.28 -20.34
N ASN A 414 3.39 8.55 -20.93
CA ASN A 414 3.59 9.54 -21.97
C ASN A 414 4.74 9.10 -22.89
N PRO A 415 4.49 8.80 -24.19
CA PRO A 415 3.19 8.90 -24.83
C PRO A 415 2.18 7.88 -24.29
N PHE A 416 0.89 8.23 -24.33
CA PHE A 416 -0.20 7.33 -23.99
C PHE A 416 -0.58 6.51 -25.22
N SER A 417 -0.73 5.21 -25.06
CA SER A 417 -1.26 4.30 -26.08
C SER A 417 -2.62 3.79 -25.64
N GLY A 418 -3.56 3.71 -26.57
CA GLY A 418 -4.84 3.07 -26.31
C GLY A 418 -4.65 1.60 -25.94
N GLY A 419 -5.46 1.10 -24.99
CA GLY A 419 -5.44 -0.27 -24.52
C GLY A 419 -6.62 -1.11 -25.03
N LYS A 420 -6.68 -2.37 -24.59
CA LYS A 420 -7.86 -3.21 -24.77
C LYS A 420 -9.05 -2.61 -24.02
N LYS A 421 -10.26 -2.98 -24.43
CA LYS A 421 -11.48 -2.54 -23.73
C LYS A 421 -11.38 -2.84 -22.23
N ASP A 422 -11.73 -1.85 -21.41
CA ASP A 422 -11.67 -1.88 -19.93
C ASP A 422 -10.26 -1.97 -19.34
N GLU A 423 -9.22 -1.88 -20.17
CA GLU A 423 -7.84 -1.76 -19.68
C GLU A 423 -7.64 -0.41 -18.97
N ARG A 424 -6.88 -0.45 -17.85
CA ARG A 424 -6.59 0.70 -17.00
C ARG A 424 -5.14 1.10 -17.15
N THR A 425 -4.90 2.34 -17.55
CA THR A 425 -3.56 2.91 -17.71
C THR A 425 -3.41 4.12 -16.78
N THR A 426 -2.41 4.12 -15.90
CA THR A 426 -2.09 5.29 -15.08
C THR A 426 -1.48 6.37 -15.97
N ILE A 427 -2.20 7.48 -16.13
CA ILE A 427 -1.76 8.61 -16.96
C ILE A 427 -0.81 9.51 -16.17
N VAL A 428 -1.15 9.84 -14.94
CA VAL A 428 -0.32 10.58 -14.00
C VAL A 428 -0.51 10.02 -12.59
N GLN A 429 0.57 10.02 -11.80
CA GLN A 429 0.51 9.65 -10.38
C GLN A 429 1.58 10.42 -9.61
N ASN A 430 1.22 10.81 -8.39
CA ASN A 430 2.10 11.51 -7.45
C ASN A 430 2.38 12.97 -7.83
N CYS A 431 1.53 13.60 -8.67
CA CYS A 431 1.53 15.06 -8.76
C CYS A 431 1.04 15.67 -7.44
N SER A 432 1.14 16.97 -7.28
CA SER A 432 0.60 17.67 -6.10
C SER A 432 -0.89 17.34 -5.91
N ASN A 433 -1.34 17.20 -4.66
CA ASN A 433 -2.76 16.94 -4.40
C ASN A 433 -3.54 18.26 -4.50
N GLY A 434 -4.07 18.56 -5.67
CA GLY A 434 -4.73 19.82 -5.98
C GLY A 434 -5.49 19.81 -7.29
N ARG A 435 -5.88 21.01 -7.74
CA ARG A 435 -6.57 21.19 -9.02
C ARG A 435 -5.56 21.19 -10.15
N HIS A 436 -5.86 20.41 -11.18
CA HIS A 436 -5.02 20.21 -12.37
C HIS A 436 -5.85 20.20 -13.65
N ILE A 437 -5.16 20.43 -14.77
CA ILE A 437 -5.67 20.28 -16.12
C ILE A 437 -4.80 19.24 -16.83
N LEU A 438 -5.41 18.11 -17.17
CA LEU A 438 -4.80 17.05 -17.99
C LEU A 438 -5.27 17.19 -19.42
N SER A 439 -4.38 17.26 -20.38
CA SER A 439 -4.72 17.18 -21.80
C SER A 439 -4.04 15.98 -22.45
N ILE A 440 -4.79 15.27 -23.31
CA ILE A 440 -4.32 14.14 -24.09
C ILE A 440 -4.61 14.45 -25.53
N THR A 441 -3.59 14.53 -26.39
CA THR A 441 -3.71 14.92 -27.79
C THR A 441 -3.22 13.76 -28.65
N PRO A 442 -4.05 13.20 -29.55
CA PRO A 442 -3.61 12.11 -30.41
C PRO A 442 -2.56 12.61 -31.40
N ALA A 443 -1.53 11.80 -31.69
CA ALA A 443 -0.63 12.02 -32.78
C ALA A 443 -1.36 11.86 -34.12
N ASP A 444 -0.75 12.29 -35.23
CA ASP A 444 -1.34 12.26 -36.56
C ASP A 444 -1.96 10.88 -36.90
N GLY A 445 -3.24 10.88 -37.27
CA GLY A 445 -4.02 9.68 -37.56
C GLY A 445 -4.37 8.82 -36.33
N GLY A 446 -4.01 9.25 -35.12
CA GLY A 446 -4.30 8.54 -33.87
C GLY A 446 -5.72 8.79 -33.36
N ARG A 447 -6.14 7.94 -32.44
CA ARG A 447 -7.40 8.03 -31.70
C ARG A 447 -7.17 7.65 -30.22
N ILE A 448 -7.65 8.46 -29.29
CA ILE A 448 -7.38 8.31 -27.84
C ILE A 448 -8.04 7.04 -27.28
N GLY A 449 -9.31 6.76 -27.57
CA GLY A 449 -10.00 5.53 -27.12
C GLY A 449 -10.17 5.40 -25.61
N ILE A 450 -10.55 6.46 -24.91
CA ILE A 450 -10.85 6.49 -23.48
C ILE A 450 -12.36 6.61 -23.27
N LYS A 451 -12.94 5.80 -22.37
CA LYS A 451 -14.36 5.90 -21.97
C LYS A 451 -14.57 6.66 -20.66
N SER A 452 -13.61 6.59 -19.73
CA SER A 452 -13.66 7.26 -18.45
C SER A 452 -12.26 7.49 -17.86
N PHE A 453 -12.18 8.41 -16.92
CA PHE A 453 -11.02 8.63 -16.06
C PHE A 453 -11.37 8.26 -14.62
N ILE A 454 -10.47 7.59 -13.90
CA ILE A 454 -10.57 7.37 -12.47
C ILE A 454 -9.59 8.33 -11.80
N VAL A 455 -10.13 9.28 -11.04
CA VAL A 455 -9.39 10.31 -10.32
C VAL A 455 -9.29 9.92 -8.85
N TYR A 456 -8.09 10.00 -8.31
CA TYR A 456 -7.77 9.72 -6.92
C TYR A 456 -7.40 11.04 -6.22
N THR A 457 -8.16 11.38 -5.19
CA THR A 457 -7.99 12.59 -4.39
C THR A 457 -7.68 12.19 -2.95
N PRO A 458 -6.40 12.16 -2.52
CA PRO A 458 -6.04 11.93 -1.12
C PRO A 458 -6.72 12.94 -0.20
N ALA A 459 -6.96 12.55 1.05
CA ALA A 459 -7.57 13.45 2.02
C ALA A 459 -6.68 14.67 2.24
N ARG A 460 -7.22 15.88 2.04
CA ARG A 460 -6.52 17.12 2.38
C ARG A 460 -6.44 17.20 3.91
N ARG A 461 -5.25 17.44 4.45
CA ARG A 461 -5.12 17.82 5.86
C ARG A 461 -5.60 19.27 6.01
N GLN A 462 -6.45 19.46 6.99
CA GLN A 462 -6.74 20.79 7.55
C GLN A 462 -5.53 21.29 8.33
#